data_84ce131aef00e238c0cb3f361cd5a2b5
#
_entry.id   84ce131aef00e238c0cb3f361cd5a2b5
#
_cell.length_a   1.000
_cell.length_b   1.000
_cell.length_c   1.000
_cell.angle_alpha   90.00
_cell.angle_beta   90.00
_cell.angle_gamma   90.00
#
_symmetry.space_group_name_H-M   'P 1'
#
loop_
_entity.id
_entity.type
_entity.pdbx_description
1 polymer ?
#
loop_
_entity_poly.entity_id
_entity_poly.type
_entity_poly.pdbx_seq_one_letter_code
_entity_poly.pdbx_strand_id
1 'polypeptide(L)'
;AANGVIVIERKRVLNDQLRLTYNLEGSLDVPDLKSYDYLNAEDKLEFERLAGLYNFETMQGFEEYNRKKILIAKGMDTDWMSQPLRSGFIINNSIGVSGRGSGMTYRMNANVRNVRGVMKKDYRNTVGLAMYLSYHVDNKVTVSFQSQYSSVKWKESPFGNFSDYVIMNPYDAPYDEYGKIIKTLSWDMANPLFEAQCGNYNKGNSHSFTNTLSFRWDVVPGFFINGSGTILSSNEAKEGFISPES
;
A
#
# COMPACT_ATOMS: atom_id res chain seq x y z
N ALA A 1 -9.13 -1.17 -35.28
CA ALA A 1 -8.83 -0.87 -33.88
C ALA A 1 -7.42 -0.29 -33.79
N ALA A 2 -7.31 1.01 -33.56
CA ALA A 2 -6.01 1.67 -33.38
C ALA A 2 -5.56 1.45 -31.93
N ASN A 3 -4.65 0.50 -31.73
CA ASN A 3 -3.92 0.40 -30.48
C ASN A 3 -2.92 1.57 -30.43
N GLY A 4 -3.11 2.51 -29.51
CA GLY A 4 -2.19 3.61 -29.31
C GLY A 4 -0.81 3.06 -28.89
N VAL A 5 0.25 3.70 -29.37
CA VAL A 5 1.63 3.40 -29.00
C VAL A 5 2.11 4.48 -28.05
N ILE A 6 2.59 4.08 -26.86
CA ILE A 6 3.26 4.99 -25.93
C ILE A 6 4.75 4.89 -26.21
N VAL A 7 5.36 5.95 -26.76
CA VAL A 7 6.79 6.05 -26.97
C VAL A 7 7.40 6.79 -25.78
N ILE A 8 8.25 6.13 -25.02
CA ILE A 8 8.99 6.73 -23.91
C ILE A 8 10.39 7.10 -24.38
N GLU A 9 10.65 8.39 -24.56
CA GLU A 9 11.98 8.91 -24.80
C GLU A 9 12.68 9.29 -23.51
N ARG A 10 13.88 8.78 -23.28
CA ARG A 10 14.67 9.15 -22.11
C ARG A 10 15.37 10.49 -22.34
N LYS A 11 15.35 11.34 -21.31
CA LYS A 11 16.08 12.61 -21.33
C LYS A 11 17.57 12.35 -21.59
N ARG A 12 18.12 12.92 -22.65
CA ARG A 12 19.55 12.78 -23.00
C ARG A 12 20.42 13.54 -21.98
N VAL A 13 21.55 12.94 -21.60
CA VAL A 13 22.59 13.65 -20.83
C VAL A 13 23.38 14.48 -21.84
N LEU A 14 23.20 15.78 -21.81
CA LEU A 14 23.75 16.71 -22.79
C LEU A 14 25.11 17.31 -22.37
N ASN A 15 25.47 17.23 -21.09
CA ASN A 15 26.63 17.89 -20.53
C ASN A 15 27.74 16.90 -20.20
N ASP A 16 28.99 17.28 -20.52
CA ASP A 16 30.21 16.53 -20.16
C ASP A 16 30.55 16.67 -18.65
N GLN A 17 29.74 17.38 -17.88
CA GLN A 17 29.96 17.58 -16.47
C GLN A 17 29.16 16.56 -15.63
N LEU A 18 29.78 16.17 -14.51
CA LEU A 18 29.10 15.38 -13.47
C LEU A 18 27.90 16.18 -12.93
N ARG A 19 26.73 15.56 -12.95
CA ARG A 19 25.51 16.11 -12.35
C ARG A 19 25.06 15.23 -11.20
N LEU A 20 24.97 15.83 -10.02
CA LEU A 20 24.35 15.23 -8.83
C LEU A 20 22.93 15.80 -8.68
N THR A 21 21.98 14.93 -8.39
CA THR A 21 20.60 15.31 -8.10
C THR A 21 20.15 14.65 -6.82
N TYR A 22 19.43 15.38 -5.98
CA TYR A 22 18.75 14.85 -4.81
C TYR A 22 17.31 15.33 -4.83
N ASN A 23 16.36 14.41 -4.61
CA ASN A 23 14.95 14.75 -4.49
C ASN A 23 14.41 14.13 -3.19
N LEU A 24 13.64 14.93 -2.47
CA LEU A 24 12.86 14.54 -1.31
C LEU A 24 11.40 14.84 -1.60
N GLU A 25 10.56 13.83 -1.51
CA GLU A 25 9.11 13.94 -1.67
C GLU A 25 8.43 13.43 -0.41
N GLY A 26 7.46 14.20 0.09
CA GLY A 26 6.60 13.82 1.21
C GLY A 26 5.13 13.90 0.80
N SER A 27 4.34 12.91 1.20
CA SER A 27 2.88 12.90 1.03
C SER A 27 2.22 12.48 2.34
N LEU A 28 1.11 13.12 2.65
CA LEU A 28 0.24 12.80 3.78
C LEU A 28 -1.10 12.28 3.23
N ASP A 29 -1.48 11.08 3.63
CA ASP A 29 -2.75 10.47 3.27
C ASP A 29 -3.69 10.53 4.48
N VAL A 30 -4.76 11.31 4.36
CA VAL A 30 -5.76 11.46 5.42
C VAL A 30 -7.05 10.78 4.97
N PRO A 31 -7.54 9.77 5.73
CA PRO A 31 -8.82 9.13 5.41
C PRO A 31 -9.96 10.15 5.49
N ASP A 32 -10.78 10.23 4.44
CA ASP A 32 -12.01 11.00 4.45
C ASP A 32 -13.20 10.08 4.72
N LEU A 33 -13.65 10.08 5.98
CA LEU A 33 -14.81 9.29 6.43
C LEU A 33 -16.13 10.05 6.27
N LYS A 34 -16.09 11.35 5.97
CA LYS A 34 -17.30 12.19 5.86
C LYS A 34 -18.12 11.90 4.60
N SER A 35 -17.52 11.23 3.62
CA SER A 35 -18.21 10.80 2.40
C SER A 35 -19.14 9.59 2.62
N TYR A 36 -19.01 8.93 3.78
CA TYR A 36 -19.89 7.84 4.18
C TYR A 36 -21.07 8.41 4.98
N ASP A 37 -22.29 8.15 4.50
CA ASP A 37 -23.53 8.58 5.15
C ASP A 37 -24.01 7.43 6.06
N TYR A 38 -23.44 7.37 7.28
CA TYR A 38 -23.77 6.35 8.27
C TYR A 38 -24.72 6.87 9.33
N LEU A 39 -25.64 5.99 9.74
CA LEU A 39 -26.51 6.25 10.87
C LEU A 39 -25.70 6.21 12.17
N ASN A 40 -25.94 7.16 13.07
CA ASN A 40 -25.49 7.08 14.44
C ASN A 40 -26.22 5.96 15.22
N ALA A 41 -25.83 5.71 16.46
CA ALA A 41 -26.40 4.60 17.25
C ALA A 41 -27.90 4.72 17.46
N GLU A 42 -28.43 5.94 17.68
CA GLU A 42 -29.86 6.20 17.90
C GLU A 42 -30.65 5.96 16.61
N ASP A 43 -30.24 6.56 15.51
CA ASP A 43 -30.92 6.42 14.23
C ASP A 43 -30.86 4.98 13.72
N LYS A 44 -29.72 4.29 13.93
CA LYS A 44 -29.58 2.87 13.58
C LYS A 44 -30.53 1.97 14.35
N LEU A 45 -30.65 2.16 15.67
CA LEU A 45 -31.56 1.39 16.51
C LEU A 45 -33.04 1.64 16.13
N GLU A 46 -33.39 2.90 15.83
CA GLU A 46 -34.74 3.25 15.39
C GLU A 46 -35.05 2.67 14.00
N PHE A 47 -34.10 2.72 13.07
CA PHE A 47 -34.22 2.08 11.77
C PHE A 47 -34.50 0.58 11.90
N GLU A 48 -33.75 -0.12 12.75
CA GLU A 48 -33.92 -1.55 13.03
C GLU A 48 -35.29 -1.86 13.65
N ARG A 49 -35.77 -1.00 14.56
CA ARG A 49 -37.11 -1.11 15.15
C ARG A 49 -38.18 -0.98 14.07
N LEU A 50 -38.10 0.02 13.20
CA LEU A 50 -39.03 0.24 12.09
C LEU A 50 -39.00 -0.88 11.06
N ALA A 51 -37.82 -1.47 10.83
CA ALA A 51 -37.61 -2.62 9.93
C ALA A 51 -38.17 -3.94 10.54
N GLY A 52 -38.63 -3.94 11.81
CA GLY A 52 -39.20 -5.12 12.43
C GLY A 52 -38.19 -6.17 12.89
N LEU A 53 -36.94 -5.77 13.11
CA LEU A 53 -35.84 -6.70 13.51
C LEU A 53 -36.01 -7.14 14.98
N TYR A 54 -36.85 -6.46 15.79
CA TYR A 54 -37.12 -6.80 17.16
C TYR A 54 -38.57 -7.34 17.32
N ASN A 55 -38.69 -8.56 17.82
CA ASN A 55 -39.98 -9.11 18.13
C ASN A 55 -40.41 -8.70 19.56
N PHE A 56 -41.22 -7.65 19.69
CA PHE A 56 -41.69 -7.13 20.97
C PHE A 56 -42.75 -8.01 21.66
N GLU A 57 -43.26 -9.03 21.00
CA GLU A 57 -44.17 -10.03 21.61
C GLU A 57 -43.37 -11.04 22.44
N THR A 58 -42.05 -11.12 22.24
CA THR A 58 -41.14 -11.98 23.02
C THR A 58 -40.37 -11.16 24.05
N MET A 59 -40.13 -11.74 25.23
CA MET A 59 -39.29 -11.14 26.25
C MET A 59 -37.89 -10.86 25.72
N GLN A 60 -37.32 -11.78 24.94
CA GLN A 60 -35.99 -11.66 24.38
C GLN A 60 -35.83 -10.45 23.44
N GLY A 61 -36.78 -10.24 22.51
CA GLY A 61 -36.71 -9.09 21.59
C GLY A 61 -36.88 -7.76 22.31
N PHE A 62 -37.75 -7.72 23.34
CA PHE A 62 -37.92 -6.55 24.19
C PHE A 62 -36.68 -6.22 25.02
N GLU A 63 -36.05 -7.23 25.63
CA GLU A 63 -34.86 -7.05 26.46
C GLU A 63 -33.66 -6.61 25.59
N GLU A 64 -33.49 -7.21 24.42
CA GLU A 64 -32.38 -6.85 23.49
C GLU A 64 -32.50 -5.40 23.03
N TYR A 65 -33.67 -4.97 22.59
CA TYR A 65 -33.92 -3.57 22.21
C TYR A 65 -33.62 -2.60 23.37
N ASN A 66 -34.18 -2.89 24.58
CA ASN A 66 -33.97 -2.02 25.73
C ASN A 66 -32.54 -1.98 26.21
N ARG A 67 -31.80 -3.07 26.12
CA ARG A 67 -30.37 -3.11 26.44
C ARG A 67 -29.60 -2.13 25.56
N LYS A 68 -29.83 -2.16 24.24
CA LYS A 68 -29.17 -1.23 23.26
C LYS A 68 -29.59 0.21 23.55
N LYS A 69 -30.87 0.46 23.80
CA LYS A 69 -31.39 1.79 24.16
C LYS A 69 -30.73 2.37 25.41
N ILE A 70 -30.50 1.53 26.44
CA ILE A 70 -29.79 1.95 27.66
C ILE A 70 -28.33 2.30 27.36
N LEU A 71 -27.65 1.54 26.52
CA LEU A 71 -26.25 1.83 26.13
C LEU A 71 -26.15 3.17 25.38
N ILE A 72 -27.07 3.42 24.45
CA ILE A 72 -27.16 4.69 23.71
C ILE A 72 -27.44 5.86 24.67
N ALA A 73 -28.37 5.68 25.62
CA ALA A 73 -28.67 6.71 26.62
C ALA A 73 -27.47 7.01 27.54
N LYS A 74 -26.53 6.08 27.69
CA LYS A 74 -25.25 6.27 28.37
C LYS A 74 -24.16 6.89 27.46
N GLY A 75 -24.48 7.27 26.22
CA GLY A 75 -23.57 7.92 25.27
C GLY A 75 -22.84 6.95 24.36
N MET A 76 -23.31 5.71 24.22
CA MET A 76 -22.70 4.76 23.28
C MET A 76 -23.02 5.17 21.83
N ASP A 77 -22.00 5.51 21.10
CA ASP A 77 -22.02 5.79 19.65
C ASP A 77 -20.60 5.58 19.11
N THR A 78 -20.31 4.35 18.74
CA THR A 78 -18.95 3.93 18.36
C THR A 78 -18.68 4.25 16.90
N ASP A 79 -17.71 5.10 16.63
CA ASP A 79 -17.16 5.29 15.30
C ASP A 79 -16.21 4.10 14.96
N TRP A 80 -16.80 3.05 14.42
CA TRP A 80 -16.08 1.84 14.05
C TRP A 80 -15.10 2.07 12.89
N MET A 81 -15.46 2.92 11.93
CA MET A 81 -14.63 3.17 10.75
C MET A 81 -13.29 3.82 11.10
N SER A 82 -13.26 4.66 12.13
CA SER A 82 -12.02 5.30 12.58
C SER A 82 -11.09 4.34 13.33
N GLN A 83 -11.62 3.23 13.89
CA GLN A 83 -10.85 2.33 14.74
C GLN A 83 -9.59 1.76 14.07
N PRO A 84 -9.64 1.25 12.82
CA PRO A 84 -8.44 0.70 12.16
C PRO A 84 -7.55 1.77 11.54
N LEU A 85 -7.98 3.03 11.46
CA LEU A 85 -7.37 4.06 10.65
C LEU A 85 -6.45 5.00 11.41
N ARG A 86 -5.52 5.57 10.68
CA ARG A 86 -4.63 6.69 11.06
C ARG A 86 -4.33 7.53 9.82
N SER A 87 -3.77 8.70 10.00
CA SER A 87 -3.12 9.39 8.88
C SER A 87 -1.89 8.61 8.43
N GLY A 88 -1.86 8.28 7.16
CA GLY A 88 -0.72 7.66 6.49
C GLY A 88 0.29 8.70 6.03
N PHE A 89 1.54 8.28 5.83
CA PHE A 89 2.54 9.15 5.22
C PHE A 89 3.49 8.37 4.33
N ILE A 90 3.99 9.06 3.30
CA ILE A 90 4.96 8.54 2.35
C ILE A 90 6.14 9.47 2.32
N ILE A 91 7.35 8.93 2.46
CA ILE A 91 8.60 9.65 2.27
C ILE A 91 9.39 8.93 1.20
N ASN A 92 9.77 9.65 0.16
CA ASN A 92 10.61 9.15 -0.92
C ASN A 92 11.87 10.01 -1.03
N ASN A 93 13.03 9.39 -0.85
CA ASN A 93 14.34 10.00 -1.03
C ASN A 93 14.99 9.40 -2.25
N SER A 94 15.49 10.22 -3.14
CA SER A 94 16.28 9.74 -4.28
C SER A 94 17.52 10.58 -4.52
N ILE A 95 18.61 9.88 -4.84
CA ILE A 95 19.85 10.48 -5.24
C ILE A 95 20.24 9.96 -6.63
N GLY A 96 20.62 10.87 -7.52
CA GLY A 96 21.00 10.53 -8.88
C GLY A 96 22.35 11.14 -9.23
N VAL A 97 23.17 10.37 -9.95
CA VAL A 97 24.42 10.79 -10.51
C VAL A 97 24.38 10.53 -12.01
N SER A 98 24.74 11.51 -12.81
CA SER A 98 24.82 11.34 -14.27
C SER A 98 25.93 12.21 -14.87
N GLY A 99 26.46 11.73 -15.98
CA GLY A 99 27.50 12.46 -16.72
C GLY A 99 27.79 11.81 -18.05
N ARG A 100 28.64 12.49 -18.81
CA ARG A 100 29.16 12.04 -20.09
C ARG A 100 30.63 12.45 -20.21
N GLY A 101 31.44 11.62 -20.83
CA GLY A 101 32.83 11.94 -21.11
C GLY A 101 33.53 10.80 -21.86
N SER A 102 34.48 11.12 -22.75
CA SER A 102 35.28 10.13 -23.48
C SER A 102 34.45 9.02 -24.15
N GLY A 103 33.33 9.38 -24.79
CA GLY A 103 32.43 8.41 -25.44
C GLY A 103 31.52 7.63 -24.50
N MET A 104 31.68 7.79 -23.19
CA MET A 104 30.90 7.11 -22.17
C MET A 104 29.77 8.00 -21.63
N THR A 105 28.57 7.48 -21.51
CA THR A 105 27.45 8.10 -20.81
C THR A 105 27.05 7.21 -19.65
N TYR A 106 26.89 7.78 -18.47
CA TYR A 106 26.46 7.06 -17.29
C TYR A 106 25.33 7.78 -16.56
N ARG A 107 24.46 6.99 -15.94
CA ARG A 107 23.42 7.46 -15.06
C ARG A 107 23.19 6.41 -13.98
N MET A 108 23.24 6.83 -12.75
CA MET A 108 22.95 6.00 -11.59
C MET A 108 21.87 6.70 -10.75
N ASN A 109 20.95 5.94 -10.19
CA ASN A 109 19.93 6.44 -9.29
C ASN A 109 19.74 5.44 -8.15
N ALA A 110 19.64 5.95 -6.94
CA ALA A 110 19.25 5.20 -5.76
C ALA A 110 18.01 5.88 -5.13
N ASN A 111 17.03 5.11 -4.74
CA ASN A 111 15.86 5.63 -4.05
C ASN A 111 15.48 4.76 -2.85
N VAL A 112 14.98 5.42 -1.82
CA VAL A 112 14.39 4.78 -0.63
C VAL A 112 13.03 5.38 -0.41
N ARG A 113 12.01 4.54 -0.52
CA ARG A 113 10.62 4.92 -0.31
C ARG A 113 10.06 4.20 0.90
N ASN A 114 9.60 4.96 1.87
CA ASN A 114 8.94 4.47 3.07
C ASN A 114 7.46 4.86 3.04
N VAL A 115 6.59 3.88 3.12
CA VAL A 115 5.14 4.06 3.15
C VAL A 115 4.63 3.56 4.50
N ARG A 116 3.87 4.41 5.17
CA ARG A 116 3.01 4.07 6.29
C ARG A 116 1.59 4.34 5.83
N GLY A 117 0.81 3.30 5.60
CA GLY A 117 -0.53 3.44 5.07
C GLY A 117 -1.54 3.95 6.09
N VAL A 118 -2.76 4.13 5.63
CA VAL A 118 -3.87 4.63 6.45
C VAL A 118 -4.42 3.59 7.42
N MET A 119 -4.24 2.31 7.14
CA MET A 119 -4.54 1.25 8.11
C MET A 119 -3.44 1.20 9.16
N LYS A 120 -3.80 1.07 10.43
CA LYS A 120 -2.82 0.99 11.54
C LYS A 120 -1.88 -0.19 11.36
N LYS A 121 -0.59 0.00 11.67
CA LYS A 121 0.48 -1.01 11.68
C LYS A 121 0.88 -1.59 10.30
N ASP A 122 0.31 -1.15 9.19
CA ASP A 122 0.83 -1.51 7.88
C ASP A 122 2.09 -0.71 7.51
N TYR A 123 2.89 -1.26 6.63
CA TYR A 123 4.00 -0.54 6.00
C TYR A 123 4.48 -1.21 4.72
N ARG A 124 5.11 -0.40 3.86
CA ARG A 124 5.85 -0.86 2.69
C ARG A 124 7.11 -0.01 2.53
N ASN A 125 8.27 -0.64 2.62
CA ASN A 125 9.57 0.00 2.43
C ASN A 125 10.20 -0.54 1.14
N THR A 126 10.63 0.35 0.28
CA THR A 126 11.24 0.00 -1.01
C THR A 126 12.61 0.65 -1.11
N VAL A 127 13.61 -0.14 -1.50
CA VAL A 127 14.94 0.34 -1.91
C VAL A 127 15.11 0.00 -3.38
N GLY A 128 15.40 0.99 -4.18
CA GLY A 128 15.64 0.84 -5.61
C GLY A 128 17.03 1.36 -5.99
N LEU A 129 17.70 0.61 -6.85
CA LEU A 129 18.95 1.03 -7.49
C LEU A 129 18.79 0.85 -8.99
N ALA A 130 19.19 1.86 -9.77
CA ALA A 130 19.19 1.80 -11.22
C ALA A 130 20.50 2.35 -11.75
N MET A 131 21.10 1.63 -12.69
CA MET A 131 22.33 2.03 -13.38
C MET A 131 22.13 1.90 -14.88
N TYR A 132 22.61 2.86 -15.60
CA TYR A 132 22.72 2.86 -17.05
C TYR A 132 24.11 3.32 -17.44
N LEU A 133 24.79 2.51 -18.24
CA LEU A 133 26.08 2.81 -18.84
C LEU A 133 25.93 2.65 -20.36
N SER A 134 26.50 3.56 -21.13
CA SER A 134 26.56 3.46 -22.59
C SER A 134 27.88 3.96 -23.06
N TYR A 135 28.53 3.17 -23.89
CA TYR A 135 29.85 3.49 -24.50
C TYR A 135 29.73 3.51 -26.03
N HIS A 136 30.25 4.57 -26.61
CA HIS A 136 30.25 4.78 -28.06
C HIS A 136 31.68 4.68 -28.58
N VAL A 137 31.90 3.77 -29.53
CA VAL A 137 33.18 3.55 -30.20
C VAL A 137 33.08 4.11 -31.61
N ASP A 138 33.93 5.09 -31.96
CA ASP A 138 34.06 5.69 -33.28
C ASP A 138 32.73 6.09 -33.95
N ASN A 139 31.76 6.46 -33.17
CA ASN A 139 30.38 6.76 -33.62
C ASN A 139 29.69 5.65 -34.43
N LYS A 140 30.28 4.45 -34.48
CA LYS A 140 29.75 3.30 -35.22
C LYS A 140 29.15 2.22 -34.31
N VAL A 141 29.74 2.01 -33.14
CA VAL A 141 29.30 0.97 -32.23
C VAL A 141 28.86 1.60 -30.90
N THR A 142 27.68 1.23 -30.43
CA THR A 142 27.21 1.59 -29.14
C THR A 142 26.93 0.33 -28.32
N VAL A 143 27.57 0.22 -27.18
CA VAL A 143 27.27 -0.83 -26.19
C VAL A 143 26.62 -0.18 -24.98
N SER A 144 25.45 -0.71 -24.54
CA SER A 144 24.74 -0.18 -23.41
C SER A 144 24.46 -1.30 -22.40
N PHE A 145 24.67 -1.00 -21.12
CA PHE A 145 24.37 -1.87 -20.03
C PHE A 145 23.37 -1.15 -19.09
N GLN A 146 22.28 -1.82 -18.78
CA GLN A 146 21.29 -1.36 -17.82
C GLN A 146 21.10 -2.39 -16.72
N SER A 147 21.20 -1.95 -15.47
CA SER A 147 20.95 -2.77 -14.28
C SER A 147 19.91 -2.10 -13.41
N GLN A 148 18.97 -2.88 -12.92
CA GLN A 148 17.95 -2.43 -11.96
C GLN A 148 17.85 -3.45 -10.83
N TYR A 149 17.87 -2.96 -9.61
CA TYR A 149 17.62 -3.72 -8.41
C TYR A 149 16.48 -3.08 -7.62
N SER A 150 15.58 -3.90 -7.13
CA SER A 150 14.51 -3.47 -6.23
C SER A 150 14.38 -4.45 -5.07
N SER A 151 14.32 -3.91 -3.87
CA SER A 151 14.02 -4.66 -2.65
C SER A 151 12.81 -4.03 -1.97
N VAL A 152 11.79 -4.85 -1.71
CA VAL A 152 10.56 -4.42 -1.05
C VAL A 152 10.36 -5.24 0.21
N LYS A 153 10.13 -4.56 1.32
CA LYS A 153 9.66 -5.16 2.58
C LYS A 153 8.29 -4.61 2.91
N TRP A 154 7.35 -5.46 3.24
CA TRP A 154 5.99 -5.04 3.55
C TRP A 154 5.39 -5.85 4.71
N LYS A 155 4.41 -5.25 5.35
CA LYS A 155 3.56 -5.90 6.34
C LYS A 155 2.16 -5.33 6.18
N GLU A 156 1.17 -6.20 6.10
CA GLU A 156 -0.24 -5.84 6.10
C GLU A 156 -0.70 -5.43 7.51
N SER A 157 -1.78 -4.69 7.55
CA SER A 157 -2.42 -4.31 8.80
C SER A 157 -3.00 -5.54 9.49
N PRO A 158 -2.76 -5.75 10.79
CA PRO A 158 -3.44 -6.79 11.55
C PRO A 158 -4.92 -6.47 11.80
N PHE A 159 -5.38 -5.26 11.44
CA PHE A 159 -6.76 -4.84 11.59
C PHE A 159 -7.68 -5.39 10.48
N GLY A 160 -7.23 -6.30 9.63
CA GLY A 160 -8.04 -6.92 8.59
C GLY A 160 -8.48 -5.95 7.48
N ASN A 161 -9.67 -6.15 6.95
CA ASN A 161 -10.22 -5.32 5.89
C ASN A 161 -11.03 -4.16 6.49
N PHE A 162 -10.96 -3.00 5.85
CA PHE A 162 -11.76 -1.84 6.26
C PHE A 162 -13.27 -2.12 6.22
N SER A 163 -13.73 -2.94 5.26
CA SER A 163 -15.13 -3.37 5.14
C SER A 163 -15.69 -4.04 6.39
N ASP A 164 -14.84 -4.73 7.17
CA ASP A 164 -15.28 -5.41 8.38
C ASP A 164 -15.69 -4.41 9.48
N TYR A 165 -15.16 -3.20 9.45
CA TYR A 165 -15.53 -2.10 10.34
C TYR A 165 -16.76 -1.33 9.86
N VAL A 166 -16.96 -1.28 8.55
CA VAL A 166 -18.07 -0.59 7.91
C VAL A 166 -19.42 -1.21 8.27
N ILE A 167 -19.46 -2.52 8.47
CA ILE A 167 -20.69 -3.27 8.79
C ILE A 167 -20.99 -3.33 10.29
N MET A 168 -20.12 -2.81 11.16
CA MET A 168 -20.32 -2.82 12.60
C MET A 168 -21.44 -1.85 13.03
N ASN A 169 -22.10 -2.19 14.12
CA ASN A 169 -23.19 -1.36 14.66
C ASN A 169 -22.66 -0.32 15.64
N PRO A 170 -23.05 0.95 15.51
CA PRO A 170 -22.53 2.02 16.36
C PRO A 170 -22.96 1.90 17.83
N TYR A 171 -23.99 1.14 18.15
CA TYR A 171 -24.40 0.86 19.53
C TYR A 171 -23.59 -0.28 20.19
N ASP A 172 -22.70 -0.93 19.48
CA ASP A 172 -21.81 -1.95 20.03
C ASP A 172 -20.50 -1.32 20.54
N ALA A 173 -20.16 -1.64 21.80
CA ALA A 173 -18.91 -1.25 22.41
C ALA A 173 -17.81 -2.23 21.99
N PRO A 174 -16.64 -1.75 21.57
CA PRO A 174 -15.50 -2.63 21.29
C PRO A 174 -14.88 -3.24 22.55
N TYR A 175 -15.06 -2.59 23.70
CA TYR A 175 -14.49 -2.98 24.99
C TYR A 175 -15.60 -3.08 26.06
N ASP A 176 -15.38 -3.96 27.04
CA ASP A 176 -16.21 -4.05 28.22
C ASP A 176 -15.92 -2.90 29.22
N GLU A 177 -16.62 -2.88 30.34
CA GLU A 177 -16.47 -1.87 31.41
C GLU A 177 -15.10 -1.89 32.11
N TYR A 178 -14.34 -2.97 31.94
CA TYR A 178 -12.97 -3.14 32.46
C TYR A 178 -11.90 -2.81 31.41
N GLY A 179 -12.30 -2.37 30.21
CA GLY A 179 -11.40 -2.06 29.11
C GLY A 179 -10.86 -3.30 28.38
N LYS A 180 -11.42 -4.49 28.63
CA LYS A 180 -11.09 -5.70 27.92
C LYS A 180 -11.88 -5.76 26.61
N ILE A 181 -11.21 -6.19 25.54
CA ILE A 181 -11.86 -6.29 24.23
C ILE A 181 -12.94 -7.38 24.23
N ILE A 182 -14.10 -7.06 23.71
CA ILE A 182 -15.23 -7.98 23.57
C ILE A 182 -15.02 -8.82 22.33
N LYS A 183 -15.10 -10.15 22.42
CA LYS A 183 -14.88 -11.05 21.30
C LYS A 183 -16.05 -11.05 20.31
N THR A 184 -17.28 -11.12 20.83
CA THR A 184 -18.51 -11.22 20.06
C THR A 184 -19.42 -10.04 20.37
N LEU A 185 -19.86 -9.35 19.33
CA LEU A 185 -20.76 -8.21 19.38
C LEU A 185 -22.22 -8.62 19.19
N SER A 186 -23.13 -7.64 19.09
CA SER A 186 -24.53 -7.90 18.76
C SER A 186 -24.67 -8.68 17.46
N TRP A 187 -25.70 -9.50 17.35
CA TRP A 187 -26.00 -10.35 16.18
C TRP A 187 -24.91 -11.39 15.90
N ASP A 188 -24.20 -11.87 16.93
CA ASP A 188 -23.10 -12.82 16.85
C ASP A 188 -21.96 -12.40 15.91
N MET A 189 -21.81 -11.09 15.71
CA MET A 189 -20.73 -10.55 14.89
C MET A 189 -19.39 -10.61 15.63
N ALA A 190 -18.36 -11.08 14.94
CA ALA A 190 -17.00 -11.04 15.46
C ALA A 190 -16.51 -9.59 15.56
N ASN A 191 -15.83 -9.25 16.65
CA ASN A 191 -15.22 -7.95 16.82
C ASN A 191 -13.91 -7.87 16.03
N PRO A 192 -13.80 -7.05 14.98
CA PRO A 192 -12.58 -6.99 14.16
C PRO A 192 -11.35 -6.46 14.93
N LEU A 193 -11.58 -5.72 16.03
CA LEU A 193 -10.48 -5.29 16.90
C LEU A 193 -9.92 -6.44 17.74
N PHE A 194 -10.72 -7.46 18.06
CA PHE A 194 -10.23 -8.65 18.74
C PHE A 194 -9.22 -9.37 17.85
N GLU A 195 -9.54 -9.56 16.58
CA GLU A 195 -8.65 -10.17 15.59
C GLU A 195 -7.31 -9.41 15.48
N ALA A 196 -7.34 -8.07 15.55
CA ALA A 196 -6.15 -7.24 15.51
C ALA A 196 -5.19 -7.43 16.71
N GLN A 197 -5.69 -8.01 17.84
CA GLN A 197 -4.91 -8.31 19.03
C GLN A 197 -4.38 -9.75 19.08
N CYS A 198 -4.95 -10.66 18.32
CA CYS A 198 -4.55 -12.08 18.29
C CYS A 198 -3.12 -12.32 17.78
N GLY A 199 -2.40 -11.27 17.36
CA GLY A 199 -1.03 -11.39 16.86
C GLY A 199 -0.93 -11.90 15.43
N ASN A 200 -2.04 -11.94 14.69
CA ASN A 200 -2.08 -12.28 13.28
C ASN A 200 -1.19 -11.36 12.46
N TYR A 201 -0.47 -11.92 11.49
CA TYR A 201 0.31 -11.10 10.57
C TYR A 201 0.42 -11.74 9.19
N ASN A 202 0.53 -10.87 8.20
CA ASN A 202 0.95 -11.19 6.84
C ASN A 202 2.05 -10.18 6.46
N LYS A 203 3.23 -10.68 6.19
CA LYS A 203 4.41 -9.88 5.84
C LYS A 203 5.22 -10.58 4.76
N GLY A 204 6.02 -9.82 4.06
CA GLY A 204 6.89 -10.41 3.06
C GLY A 204 8.02 -9.48 2.67
N ASN A 205 8.90 -10.08 1.89
CA ASN A 205 9.96 -9.36 1.19
C ASN A 205 10.04 -9.87 -0.25
N SER A 206 10.42 -8.98 -1.15
CA SER A 206 10.74 -9.34 -2.52
C SER A 206 12.00 -8.65 -2.97
N HIS A 207 12.77 -9.35 -3.77
CA HIS A 207 13.97 -8.84 -4.42
C HIS A 207 13.86 -9.11 -5.92
N SER A 208 14.06 -8.09 -6.71
CA SER A 208 14.12 -8.25 -8.16
C SER A 208 15.40 -7.62 -8.70
N PHE A 209 15.98 -8.28 -9.67
CA PHE A 209 17.21 -7.86 -10.31
C PHE A 209 17.07 -8.07 -11.81
N THR A 210 17.22 -7.00 -12.58
CA THR A 210 17.12 -7.03 -14.05
C THR A 210 18.38 -6.44 -14.63
N ASN A 211 19.02 -7.18 -15.54
CA ASN A 211 20.17 -6.72 -16.30
C ASN A 211 19.89 -6.84 -17.80
N THR A 212 20.17 -5.79 -18.52
CA THR A 212 20.05 -5.76 -19.97
C THR A 212 21.36 -5.29 -20.57
N LEU A 213 21.93 -6.09 -21.46
CA LEU A 213 23.03 -5.71 -22.32
C LEU A 213 22.47 -5.49 -23.71
N SER A 214 22.81 -4.36 -24.35
CA SER A 214 22.40 -4.03 -25.70
C SER A 214 23.59 -3.56 -26.52
N PHE A 215 23.62 -3.90 -27.79
CA PHE A 215 24.58 -3.34 -28.72
C PHE A 215 23.86 -2.83 -29.97
N ARG A 216 24.44 -1.82 -30.59
CA ARG A 216 24.05 -1.28 -31.87
C ARG A 216 25.32 -1.04 -32.68
N TRP A 217 25.33 -1.51 -33.92
CA TRP A 217 26.38 -1.29 -34.87
C TRP A 217 25.84 -0.63 -36.14
N ASP A 218 26.21 0.61 -36.37
CA ASP A 218 25.88 1.37 -37.57
C ASP A 218 26.95 1.03 -38.64
N VAL A 219 26.64 0.06 -39.51
CA VAL A 219 27.59 -0.54 -40.48
C VAL A 219 27.90 0.44 -41.61
N VAL A 220 26.83 0.98 -42.23
CA VAL A 220 26.90 2.01 -43.27
C VAL A 220 25.68 2.94 -43.12
N PRO A 221 25.70 4.15 -43.70
CA PRO A 221 24.57 5.04 -43.68
C PRO A 221 23.26 4.34 -44.11
N GLY A 222 22.28 4.31 -43.24
CA GLY A 222 21.00 3.66 -43.49
C GLY A 222 20.92 2.17 -43.14
N PHE A 223 22.03 1.52 -42.76
CA PHE A 223 22.04 0.11 -42.35
C PHE A 223 22.72 -0.07 -40.98
N PHE A 224 21.99 -0.61 -40.02
CA PHE A 224 22.49 -0.91 -38.69
C PHE A 224 22.04 -2.29 -38.21
N ILE A 225 22.81 -2.86 -37.30
CA ILE A 225 22.52 -4.11 -36.61
C ILE A 225 22.38 -3.77 -35.13
N ASN A 226 21.31 -4.25 -34.50
CA ASN A 226 21.13 -4.13 -33.06
C ASN A 226 20.74 -5.48 -32.44
N GLY A 227 21.16 -5.66 -31.19
CA GLY A 227 20.82 -6.83 -30.41
C GLY A 227 20.74 -6.48 -28.93
N SER A 228 19.96 -7.23 -28.19
CA SER A 228 19.87 -7.09 -26.72
C SER A 228 19.57 -8.42 -26.04
N GLY A 229 20.13 -8.60 -24.85
CA GLY A 229 19.84 -9.73 -23.97
C GLY A 229 19.48 -9.21 -22.59
N THR A 230 18.44 -9.79 -21.98
CA THR A 230 17.98 -9.43 -20.64
C THR A 230 17.93 -10.65 -19.74
N ILE A 231 18.48 -10.49 -18.53
CA ILE A 231 18.38 -11.48 -17.45
C ILE A 231 17.54 -10.84 -16.34
N LEU A 232 16.46 -11.53 -15.96
CA LEU A 232 15.59 -11.18 -14.84
C LEU A 232 15.70 -12.26 -13.76
N SER A 233 15.93 -11.84 -12.53
CA SER A 233 15.80 -12.69 -11.34
C SER A 233 14.85 -12.02 -10.39
N SER A 234 13.82 -12.74 -9.94
CA SER A 234 12.86 -12.25 -8.95
C SER A 234 12.62 -13.33 -7.92
N ASN A 235 12.71 -12.94 -6.65
CA ASN A 235 12.47 -13.81 -5.51
C ASN A 235 11.52 -13.10 -4.54
N GLU A 236 10.48 -13.79 -4.09
CA GLU A 236 9.52 -13.30 -3.12
C GLU A 236 9.35 -14.32 -2.00
N ALA A 237 9.42 -13.86 -0.77
CA ALA A 237 9.11 -14.65 0.42
C ALA A 237 7.95 -13.99 1.17
N LYS A 238 6.93 -14.80 1.47
CA LYS A 238 5.76 -14.40 2.26
C LYS A 238 5.67 -15.26 3.52
N GLU A 239 5.27 -14.65 4.60
CA GLU A 239 5.06 -15.29 5.88
C GLU A 239 3.74 -14.80 6.45
N GLY A 240 2.82 -15.73 6.70
CA GLY A 240 1.53 -15.47 7.33
C GLY A 240 1.39 -16.30 8.60
N PHE A 241 0.79 -15.72 9.61
CA PHE A 241 0.45 -16.40 10.85
C PHE A 241 -0.96 -16.01 11.27
N ILE A 242 -1.77 -17.01 11.59
CA ILE A 242 -3.10 -16.88 12.17
C ILE A 242 -3.07 -17.55 13.53
N SER A 243 -3.41 -16.81 14.56
CA SER A 243 -3.45 -17.30 15.92
C SER A 243 -4.57 -18.32 16.10
N PRO A 244 -4.38 -19.36 16.92
CA PRO A 244 -5.46 -20.28 17.31
C PRO A 244 -6.59 -19.61 18.10
N GLU A 245 -6.37 -18.38 18.59
CA GLU A 245 -7.36 -17.57 19.30
C GLU A 245 -8.24 -16.73 18.38
N SER A 246 -7.88 -16.67 17.10
CA SER A 246 -8.54 -15.91 16.03
C SER A 246 -9.84 -16.58 15.59
#